data_bf16293de3884c5587ef38fa574caa95
#
_entry.id   bf16293de3884c5587ef38fa574caa95
#
_cell.length_a   1.000
_cell.length_b   1.000
_cell.length_c   1.000
_cell.angle_alpha   90.00
_cell.angle_beta   90.00
_cell.angle_gamma   90.00
#
_symmetry.space_group_name_H-M   'P 1'
#
loop_
_entity.id
_entity.type
_entity.pdbx_description
1 polymer ?
#
loop_
_entity_poly.entity_id
_entity_poly.type
_entity_poly.pdbx_seq_one_letter_code
_entity_poly.pdbx_strand_id
1 'polypeptide(L)'
;HGIAERAGVTHAMLHYYFWTRGQLFERIGAKITGLVAQTVLAAMGDPQKPIIERIQSGVASHFDLVAAHPLLPRFFLNEVVLRPERYHLLDDSLKERITMLFAQLQTEAERAAVAGEMEAVDMRQLFVSIVSLNVFPFLALPFAELLLGDLAGNRERFLAARKAEAIETILRRIQTPRP
;
A
#
# COMPACT_ATOMS: atom_id res chain seq x y z
N HIS A 1 12.47 24.75 -12.52
CA HIS A 1 13.38 24.18 -13.53
C HIS A 1 13.53 22.66 -13.42
N GLY A 2 13.69 22.08 -12.22
CA GLY A 2 14.06 20.67 -12.08
C GLY A 2 13.07 19.59 -12.59
N ILE A 3 11.75 19.83 -12.63
CA ILE A 3 10.77 18.80 -13.04
C ILE A 3 10.74 18.65 -14.56
N ALA A 4 10.70 19.76 -15.31
CA ALA A 4 10.70 19.76 -16.78
C ALA A 4 11.97 19.13 -17.33
N GLU A 5 13.11 19.50 -16.77
CA GLU A 5 14.42 19.01 -17.15
C GLU A 5 14.58 17.49 -16.97
N ARG A 6 14.12 16.97 -15.81
CA ARG A 6 14.12 15.52 -15.52
C ARG A 6 13.13 14.72 -16.36
N ALA A 7 12.05 15.36 -16.80
CA ALA A 7 11.03 14.75 -17.65
C ALA A 7 11.38 14.87 -19.16
N GLY A 8 12.45 15.54 -19.52
CA GLY A 8 12.84 15.74 -20.92
C GLY A 8 11.86 16.61 -21.71
N VAL A 9 11.09 17.48 -21.03
CA VAL A 9 10.11 18.37 -21.64
C VAL A 9 10.43 19.84 -21.38
N THR A 10 9.92 20.74 -22.21
CA THR A 10 10.09 22.18 -21.96
C THR A 10 9.20 22.67 -20.82
N HIS A 11 9.62 23.75 -20.15
CA HIS A 11 8.83 24.39 -19.11
C HIS A 11 7.45 24.86 -19.63
N ALA A 12 7.42 25.29 -20.90
CA ALA A 12 6.18 25.71 -21.58
C ALA A 12 5.23 24.51 -21.79
N MET A 13 5.72 23.33 -22.16
CA MET A 13 4.90 22.12 -22.26
C MET A 13 4.34 21.70 -20.92
N LEU A 14 5.14 21.76 -19.88
CA LEU A 14 4.67 21.46 -18.51
C LEU A 14 3.57 22.44 -18.09
N HIS A 15 3.72 23.71 -18.39
CA HIS A 15 2.73 24.77 -18.12
C HIS A 15 1.48 24.62 -18.98
N TYR A 16 1.61 24.18 -20.22
CA TYR A 16 0.48 23.92 -21.12
C TYR A 16 -0.42 22.78 -20.64
N TYR A 17 0.19 21.68 -20.18
CA TYR A 17 -0.56 20.52 -19.68
C TYR A 17 -1.00 20.64 -18.21
N PHE A 18 -0.27 21.40 -17.40
CA PHE A 18 -0.50 21.55 -15.97
C PHE A 18 -0.34 23.02 -15.59
N TRP A 19 -1.43 23.77 -15.69
CA TRP A 19 -1.46 25.23 -15.42
C TRP A 19 -0.74 25.64 -14.15
N THR A 20 -0.75 24.77 -13.14
CA THR A 20 -0.06 24.99 -11.87
C THR A 20 0.66 23.74 -11.41
N ARG A 21 1.70 23.95 -10.61
CA ARG A 21 2.39 22.86 -9.90
C ARG A 21 1.42 22.03 -9.05
N GLY A 22 0.39 22.66 -8.48
CA GLY A 22 -0.68 22.01 -7.73
C GLY A 22 -1.43 20.97 -8.56
N GLN A 23 -1.91 21.34 -9.75
CA GLN A 23 -2.64 20.43 -10.65
C GLN A 23 -1.80 19.22 -11.10
N LEU A 24 -0.48 19.41 -11.33
CA LEU A 24 0.42 18.30 -11.61
C LEU A 24 0.45 17.31 -10.45
N PHE A 25 0.62 17.81 -9.22
CA PHE A 25 0.65 16.95 -8.01
C PHE A 25 -0.69 16.27 -7.77
N GLU A 26 -1.80 16.95 -8.02
CA GLU A 26 -3.14 16.37 -7.95
C GLU A 26 -3.32 15.18 -8.88
N ARG A 27 -2.97 15.34 -10.16
CA ARG A 27 -3.05 14.24 -11.13
C ARG A 27 -2.13 13.07 -10.77
N ILE A 28 -0.94 13.35 -10.30
CA ILE A 28 -0.01 12.32 -9.83
C ILE A 28 -0.58 11.61 -8.60
N GLY A 29 -1.11 12.36 -7.64
CA GLY A 29 -1.74 11.80 -6.43
C GLY A 29 -2.91 10.88 -6.76
N ALA A 30 -3.84 11.33 -7.61
CA ALA A 30 -4.97 10.53 -8.08
C ALA A 30 -4.51 9.25 -8.81
N LYS A 31 -3.50 9.34 -9.69
CA LYS A 31 -2.95 8.18 -10.39
C LYS A 31 -2.33 7.17 -9.43
N ILE A 32 -1.57 7.64 -8.44
CA ILE A 32 -0.93 6.79 -7.43
C ILE A 32 -1.98 6.11 -6.57
N THR A 33 -2.97 6.85 -6.08
CA THR A 33 -4.06 6.30 -5.26
C THR A 33 -4.84 5.26 -6.04
N GLY A 34 -5.12 5.54 -7.32
CA GLY A 34 -5.75 4.58 -8.23
C GLY A 34 -4.92 3.30 -8.41
N LEU A 35 -3.61 3.41 -8.57
CA LEU A 35 -2.71 2.27 -8.73
C LEU A 35 -2.68 1.40 -7.45
N VAL A 36 -2.56 2.01 -6.28
CA VAL A 36 -2.59 1.29 -4.99
C VAL A 36 -3.92 0.56 -4.82
N ALA A 37 -5.02 1.25 -5.05
CA ALA A 37 -6.35 0.66 -4.91
C ALA A 37 -6.60 -0.48 -5.91
N GLN A 38 -6.22 -0.31 -7.17
CA GLN A 38 -6.32 -1.37 -8.17
C GLN A 38 -5.49 -2.60 -7.79
N THR A 39 -4.29 -2.40 -7.25
CA THR A 39 -3.43 -3.50 -6.78
C THR A 39 -4.11 -4.28 -5.65
N VAL A 40 -4.69 -3.58 -4.67
CA VAL A 40 -5.43 -4.20 -3.55
C VAL A 40 -6.68 -4.93 -4.07
N LEU A 41 -7.48 -4.28 -4.91
CA LEU A 41 -8.69 -4.88 -5.49
C LEU A 41 -8.37 -6.12 -6.32
N ALA A 42 -7.30 -6.11 -7.12
CA ALA A 42 -6.88 -7.26 -7.90
C ALA A 42 -6.39 -8.44 -7.04
N ALA A 43 -5.63 -8.13 -5.96
CA ALA A 43 -5.07 -9.16 -5.09
C ALA A 43 -6.11 -9.79 -4.15
N MET A 44 -7.07 -9.00 -3.67
CA MET A 44 -8.02 -9.40 -2.63
C MET A 44 -9.46 -9.59 -3.13
N GLY A 45 -9.75 -9.22 -4.37
CA GLY A 45 -11.13 -9.18 -4.91
C GLY A 45 -11.66 -10.52 -5.45
N ASP A 46 -10.85 -11.58 -5.56
CA ASP A 46 -11.28 -12.87 -6.10
C ASP A 46 -12.00 -13.73 -5.05
N PRO A 47 -13.35 -13.81 -5.09
CA PRO A 47 -14.13 -14.55 -4.09
C PRO A 47 -13.98 -16.08 -4.19
N GLN A 48 -13.35 -16.60 -5.25
CA GLN A 48 -13.12 -18.03 -5.44
C GLN A 48 -11.91 -18.54 -4.63
N LYS A 49 -11.05 -17.63 -4.15
CA LYS A 49 -9.90 -17.98 -3.34
C LYS A 49 -10.23 -17.91 -1.85
N PRO A 50 -9.65 -18.81 -1.03
CA PRO A 50 -9.76 -18.70 0.42
C PRO A 50 -9.31 -17.32 0.93
N ILE A 51 -10.01 -16.78 1.93
CA ILE A 51 -9.75 -15.44 2.44
C ILE A 51 -8.30 -15.25 2.91
N ILE A 52 -7.71 -16.27 3.54
CA ILE A 52 -6.30 -16.23 3.98
C ILE A 52 -5.35 -16.07 2.81
N GLU A 53 -5.57 -16.78 1.70
CA GLU A 53 -4.74 -16.63 0.49
C GLU A 53 -4.89 -15.25 -0.15
N ARG A 54 -6.10 -14.69 -0.11
CA ARG A 54 -6.37 -13.33 -0.62
C ARG A 54 -5.64 -12.29 0.22
N ILE A 55 -5.69 -12.41 1.55
CA ILE A 55 -4.96 -11.54 2.47
C ILE A 55 -3.44 -11.66 2.22
N GLN A 56 -2.91 -12.87 2.13
CA GLN A 56 -1.49 -13.11 1.81
C GLN A 56 -1.09 -12.46 0.48
N SER A 57 -1.90 -12.64 -0.56
CA SER A 57 -1.69 -12.03 -1.88
C SER A 57 -1.73 -10.51 -1.80
N GLY A 58 -2.64 -9.94 -1.00
CA GLY A 58 -2.75 -8.51 -0.75
C GLY A 58 -1.50 -7.93 -0.09
N VAL A 59 -0.98 -8.59 0.95
CA VAL A 59 0.29 -8.20 1.61
C VAL A 59 1.43 -8.21 0.61
N ALA A 60 1.59 -9.32 -0.13
CA ALA A 60 2.66 -9.50 -1.10
C ALA A 60 2.61 -8.46 -2.23
N SER A 61 1.45 -8.30 -2.87
CA SER A 61 1.28 -7.38 -4.00
C SER A 61 1.46 -5.91 -3.60
N HIS A 62 0.97 -5.53 -2.41
CA HIS A 62 1.19 -4.19 -1.88
C HIS A 62 2.68 -3.93 -1.57
N PHE A 63 3.39 -4.92 -1.00
CA PHE A 63 4.82 -4.80 -0.77
C PHE A 63 5.59 -4.64 -2.09
N ASP A 64 5.30 -5.47 -3.09
CA ASP A 64 5.95 -5.42 -4.40
C ASP A 64 5.72 -4.08 -5.11
N LEU A 65 4.51 -3.53 -5.01
CA LEU A 65 4.20 -2.21 -5.54
C LEU A 65 5.09 -1.13 -4.90
N VAL A 66 5.21 -1.15 -3.58
CA VAL A 66 6.05 -0.18 -2.85
C VAL A 66 7.54 -0.39 -3.17
N ALA A 67 7.99 -1.64 -3.28
CA ALA A 67 9.38 -1.96 -3.64
C ALA A 67 9.73 -1.52 -5.06
N ALA A 68 8.80 -1.67 -6.01
CA ALA A 68 8.97 -1.17 -7.39
C ALA A 68 8.97 0.37 -7.45
N HIS A 69 8.34 1.05 -6.48
CA HIS A 69 8.21 2.50 -6.44
C HIS A 69 8.61 3.08 -5.07
N PRO A 70 9.88 2.98 -4.67
CA PRO A 70 10.32 3.27 -3.28
C PRO A 70 10.14 4.74 -2.84
N LEU A 71 9.88 5.65 -3.76
CA LEU A 71 9.56 7.05 -3.46
C LEU A 71 8.06 7.28 -3.20
N LEU A 72 7.20 6.33 -3.57
CA LEU A 72 5.75 6.44 -3.38
C LEU A 72 5.33 6.70 -1.92
N PRO A 73 5.83 5.97 -0.92
CA PRO A 73 5.46 6.19 0.46
C PRO A 73 5.73 7.61 0.93
N ARG A 74 6.91 8.13 0.59
CA ARG A 74 7.30 9.50 0.95
C ARG A 74 6.45 10.55 0.22
N PHE A 75 6.18 10.33 -1.05
CA PHE A 75 5.29 11.21 -1.82
C PHE A 75 3.89 11.21 -1.21
N PHE A 76 3.31 10.02 -0.97
CA PHE A 76 1.97 9.88 -0.42
C PHE A 76 1.85 10.50 0.97
N LEU A 77 2.82 10.29 1.84
CA LEU A 77 2.87 10.90 3.16
C LEU A 77 2.85 12.44 3.06
N ASN A 78 3.76 13.02 2.27
CA ASN A 78 3.94 14.47 2.21
C ASN A 78 2.85 15.19 1.42
N GLU A 79 2.31 14.58 0.38
CA GLU A 79 1.41 15.24 -0.55
C GLU A 79 -0.06 14.86 -0.38
N VAL A 80 -0.34 13.79 0.37
CA VAL A 80 -1.72 13.36 0.65
C VAL A 80 -1.98 13.32 2.14
N VAL A 81 -1.31 12.44 2.90
CA VAL A 81 -1.63 12.19 4.32
C VAL A 81 -1.50 13.46 5.18
N LEU A 82 -0.44 14.24 4.97
CA LEU A 82 -0.20 15.47 5.71
C LEU A 82 -0.93 16.69 5.12
N ARG A 83 -1.80 16.49 4.15
CA ARG A 83 -2.55 17.54 3.46
C ARG A 83 -4.03 17.22 3.35
N PRO A 84 -4.80 17.34 4.45
CA PRO A 84 -6.23 17.02 4.48
C PRO A 84 -7.04 17.76 3.42
N GLU A 85 -6.61 18.96 3.03
CA GLU A 85 -7.23 19.74 1.96
C GLU A 85 -7.20 19.04 0.59
N ARG A 86 -6.41 17.97 0.44
CA ARG A 86 -6.29 17.19 -0.79
C ARG A 86 -7.08 15.88 -0.77
N TYR A 87 -7.81 15.57 0.29
CA TYR A 87 -8.59 14.33 0.37
C TYR A 87 -9.74 14.26 -0.64
N HIS A 88 -10.17 15.42 -1.17
CA HIS A 88 -11.12 15.51 -2.28
C HIS A 88 -10.59 14.90 -3.58
N LEU A 89 -9.26 14.69 -3.71
CA LEU A 89 -8.64 14.05 -4.88
C LEU A 89 -8.87 12.53 -4.93
N LEU A 90 -9.32 11.94 -3.84
CA LEU A 90 -9.73 10.55 -3.81
C LEU A 90 -11.08 10.45 -4.54
N ASP A 91 -11.09 9.78 -5.69
CA ASP A 91 -12.29 9.51 -6.46
C ASP A 91 -13.34 8.80 -5.59
N ASP A 92 -14.56 9.33 -5.56
CA ASP A 92 -15.63 8.80 -4.73
C ASP A 92 -16.01 7.37 -5.15
N SER A 93 -15.99 7.06 -6.45
CA SER A 93 -16.23 5.70 -6.95
C SER A 93 -15.17 4.71 -6.44
N LEU A 94 -13.95 5.17 -6.31
CA LEU A 94 -12.86 4.37 -5.75
C LEU A 94 -13.02 4.14 -4.25
N LYS A 95 -13.42 5.17 -3.50
CA LYS A 95 -13.75 5.06 -2.07
C LYS A 95 -14.87 4.05 -1.84
N GLU A 96 -15.93 4.12 -2.63
CA GLU A 96 -17.06 3.19 -2.56
C GLU A 96 -16.61 1.75 -2.80
N ARG A 97 -15.85 1.50 -3.87
CA ARG A 97 -15.35 0.16 -4.19
C ARG A 97 -14.45 -0.41 -3.09
N ILE A 98 -13.57 0.41 -2.51
CA ILE A 98 -12.73 0.00 -1.38
C ILE A 98 -13.60 -0.29 -0.16
N THR A 99 -14.56 0.57 0.15
CA THR A 99 -15.48 0.38 1.28
C THR A 99 -16.28 -0.91 1.14
N MET A 100 -16.80 -1.20 -0.06
CA MET A 100 -17.53 -2.43 -0.35
C MET A 100 -16.63 -3.66 -0.22
N LEU A 101 -15.38 -3.61 -0.74
CA LEU A 101 -14.43 -4.70 -0.58
C LEU A 101 -14.16 -5.00 0.91
N PHE A 102 -13.91 -3.97 1.72
CA PHE A 102 -13.67 -4.17 3.16
C PHE A 102 -14.88 -4.72 3.90
N ALA A 103 -16.09 -4.29 3.56
CA ALA A 103 -17.32 -4.83 4.15
C ALA A 103 -17.50 -6.32 3.79
N GLN A 104 -17.22 -6.67 2.53
CA GLN A 104 -17.26 -8.05 2.07
C GLN A 104 -16.21 -8.92 2.76
N LEU A 105 -14.95 -8.46 2.80
CA LEU A 105 -13.86 -9.17 3.48
C LEU A 105 -14.14 -9.35 4.97
N GLN A 106 -14.74 -8.35 5.63
CA GLN A 106 -15.12 -8.46 7.05
C GLN A 106 -16.16 -9.56 7.25
N THR A 107 -17.23 -9.59 6.42
CA THR A 107 -18.25 -10.63 6.49
C THR A 107 -17.68 -12.03 6.25
N GLU A 108 -16.76 -12.17 5.29
CA GLU A 108 -16.10 -13.45 5.01
C GLU A 108 -15.18 -13.88 6.16
N ALA A 109 -14.41 -12.93 6.74
CA ALA A 109 -13.55 -13.19 7.89
C ALA A 109 -14.35 -13.66 9.12
N GLU A 110 -15.49 -13.04 9.37
CA GLU A 110 -16.40 -13.45 10.47
C GLU A 110 -16.92 -14.87 10.26
N ARG A 111 -17.33 -15.23 9.04
CA ARG A 111 -17.76 -16.60 8.70
C ARG A 111 -16.63 -17.60 8.88
N ALA A 112 -15.46 -17.29 8.39
CA ALA A 112 -14.27 -18.16 8.51
C ALA A 112 -13.86 -18.33 9.98
N ALA A 113 -13.98 -17.28 10.82
CA ALA A 113 -13.71 -17.35 12.24
C ALA A 113 -14.71 -18.24 12.97
N VAL A 114 -16.00 -18.13 12.66
CA VAL A 114 -17.04 -19.02 13.22
C VAL A 114 -16.81 -20.48 12.80
N ALA A 115 -16.33 -20.71 11.58
CA ALA A 115 -15.96 -22.04 11.10
C ALA A 115 -14.64 -22.58 11.70
N GLY A 116 -13.89 -21.78 12.45
CA GLY A 116 -12.59 -22.18 13.01
C GLY A 116 -11.45 -22.19 11.97
N GLU A 117 -11.66 -21.61 10.80
CA GLU A 117 -10.70 -21.57 9.70
C GLU A 117 -9.67 -20.45 9.85
N MET A 118 -10.02 -19.41 10.62
CA MET A 118 -9.12 -18.29 10.94
C MET A 118 -9.47 -17.67 12.30
N GLU A 119 -8.54 -16.88 12.82
CA GLU A 119 -8.79 -16.06 14.02
C GLU A 119 -9.71 -14.87 13.69
N ALA A 120 -10.53 -14.49 14.66
CA ALA A 120 -11.36 -13.29 14.55
C ALA A 120 -10.50 -12.03 14.42
N VAL A 121 -10.76 -11.24 13.39
CA VAL A 121 -10.01 -10.00 13.11
C VAL A 121 -10.94 -8.89 12.63
N ASP A 122 -10.60 -7.66 12.98
CA ASP A 122 -11.13 -6.47 12.32
C ASP A 122 -10.29 -6.20 11.07
N MET A 123 -10.90 -6.31 9.90
CA MET A 123 -10.23 -6.15 8.61
C MET A 123 -9.64 -4.74 8.42
N ARG A 124 -10.21 -3.71 9.07
CA ARG A 124 -9.69 -2.34 9.02
C ARG A 124 -8.37 -2.24 9.79
N GLN A 125 -8.33 -2.82 11.00
CA GLN A 125 -7.10 -2.86 11.81
C GLN A 125 -6.03 -3.71 11.15
N LEU A 126 -6.42 -4.82 10.54
CA LEU A 126 -5.51 -5.67 9.77
C LEU A 126 -4.90 -4.91 8.59
N PHE A 127 -5.71 -4.14 7.87
CA PHE A 127 -5.24 -3.28 6.77
C PHE A 127 -4.23 -2.24 7.25
N VAL A 128 -4.49 -1.54 8.36
CA VAL A 128 -3.54 -0.58 8.94
C VAL A 128 -2.22 -1.29 9.29
N SER A 129 -2.28 -2.50 9.84
CA SER A 129 -1.08 -3.29 10.15
C SER A 129 -0.29 -3.67 8.89
N ILE A 130 -0.98 -4.11 7.83
CA ILE A 130 -0.36 -4.44 6.54
C ILE A 130 0.35 -3.22 5.94
N VAL A 131 -0.34 -2.08 5.90
CA VAL A 131 0.24 -0.83 5.36
C VAL A 131 1.45 -0.41 6.19
N SER A 132 1.37 -0.48 7.51
CA SER A 132 2.47 -0.12 8.41
C SER A 132 3.70 -1.00 8.20
N LEU A 133 3.51 -2.33 8.10
CA LEU A 133 4.60 -3.28 7.86
C LEU A 133 5.24 -3.11 6.48
N ASN A 134 4.44 -2.79 5.46
CA ASN A 134 4.92 -2.69 4.09
C ASN A 134 5.51 -1.32 3.74
N VAL A 135 5.03 -0.24 4.37
CA VAL A 135 5.41 1.14 4.00
C VAL A 135 6.55 1.66 4.86
N PHE A 136 6.51 1.41 6.18
CA PHE A 136 7.49 1.95 7.12
C PHE A 136 8.95 1.62 6.76
N PRO A 137 9.32 0.40 6.31
CA PRO A 137 10.68 0.09 5.91
C PRO A 137 11.25 1.04 4.85
N PHE A 138 10.43 1.49 3.89
CA PHE A 138 10.87 2.40 2.83
C PHE A 138 10.99 3.86 3.28
N LEU A 139 10.23 4.25 4.30
CA LEU A 139 10.34 5.58 4.91
C LEU A 139 11.54 5.67 5.84
N ALA A 140 11.78 4.63 6.62
CA ALA A 140 12.76 4.61 7.70
C ALA A 140 14.12 4.02 7.29
N LEU A 141 14.26 3.44 6.09
CA LEU A 141 15.47 2.73 5.69
C LEU A 141 16.76 3.51 5.93
N PRO A 142 16.91 4.80 5.54
CA PRO A 142 18.14 5.53 5.78
C PRO A 142 18.47 5.72 7.27
N PHE A 143 17.44 5.81 8.11
CA PHE A 143 17.57 5.93 9.54
C PHE A 143 17.85 4.57 10.20
N ALA A 144 17.20 3.53 9.70
CA ALA A 144 17.42 2.15 10.16
C ALA A 144 18.85 1.68 9.86
N GLU A 145 19.39 2.03 8.69
CA GLU A 145 20.80 1.78 8.33
C GLU A 145 21.75 2.41 9.33
N LEU A 146 21.47 3.64 9.77
CA LEU A 146 22.29 4.33 10.77
C LEU A 146 22.30 3.63 12.13
N LEU A 147 21.13 3.11 12.57
CA LEU A 147 20.97 2.54 13.92
C LEU A 147 21.30 1.04 13.98
N LEU A 148 20.99 0.31 12.94
CA LEU A 148 21.01 -1.16 12.93
C LEU A 148 22.16 -1.73 12.09
N GLY A 149 23.01 -0.84 11.55
CA GLY A 149 24.18 -1.23 10.77
C GLY A 149 23.80 -1.93 9.48
N ASP A 150 24.47 -3.04 9.18
CA ASP A 150 24.49 -3.70 7.87
C ASP A 150 23.18 -4.44 7.45
N LEU A 151 22.04 -4.09 8.06
CA LEU A 151 20.74 -4.63 7.61
C LEU A 151 20.46 -4.36 6.13
N ALA A 152 21.07 -3.31 5.59
CA ALA A 152 20.86 -2.85 4.22
C ALA A 152 22.08 -3.05 3.30
N GLY A 153 23.13 -3.70 3.74
CA GLY A 153 24.33 -3.95 2.93
C GLY A 153 24.03 -4.71 1.63
N ASN A 154 22.90 -5.44 1.60
CA ASN A 154 22.29 -5.94 0.37
C ASN A 154 20.80 -5.61 0.38
N ARG A 155 20.43 -4.51 -0.28
CA ARG A 155 19.05 -4.01 -0.35
C ARG A 155 18.05 -5.06 -0.85
N GLU A 156 18.41 -5.83 -1.86
CA GLU A 156 17.52 -6.86 -2.43
C GLU A 156 17.22 -7.95 -1.38
N ARG A 157 18.25 -8.45 -0.72
CA ARG A 157 18.11 -9.43 0.36
C ARG A 157 17.30 -8.88 1.52
N PHE A 158 17.54 -7.63 1.91
CA PHE A 158 16.77 -6.97 2.96
C PHE A 158 15.29 -6.88 2.61
N LEU A 159 14.95 -6.42 1.39
CA LEU A 159 13.56 -6.29 0.96
C LEU A 159 12.86 -7.66 0.84
N ALA A 160 13.56 -8.68 0.36
CA ALA A 160 13.02 -10.04 0.31
C ALA A 160 12.71 -10.58 1.72
N ALA A 161 13.63 -10.40 2.68
CA ALA A 161 13.43 -10.77 4.07
C ALA A 161 12.27 -9.97 4.71
N ARG A 162 12.18 -8.66 4.47
CA ARG A 162 11.08 -7.83 4.97
C ARG A 162 9.73 -8.25 4.42
N LYS A 163 9.65 -8.58 3.13
CA LYS A 163 8.42 -9.10 2.52
C LYS A 163 7.97 -10.41 3.20
N ALA A 164 8.89 -11.34 3.37
CA ALA A 164 8.61 -12.61 4.03
C ALA A 164 8.11 -12.40 5.48
N GLU A 165 8.80 -11.54 6.24
CA GLU A 165 8.43 -11.18 7.62
C GLU A 165 7.06 -10.51 7.71
N ALA A 166 6.73 -9.60 6.78
CA ALA A 166 5.42 -8.95 6.75
C ALA A 166 4.29 -9.97 6.51
N ILE A 167 4.49 -10.86 5.54
CA ILE A 167 3.54 -11.93 5.24
C ILE A 167 3.37 -12.84 6.46
N GLU A 168 4.46 -13.32 7.04
CA GLU A 168 4.44 -14.23 8.18
C GLU A 168 3.76 -13.60 9.40
N THR A 169 4.06 -12.34 9.71
CA THR A 169 3.45 -11.60 10.82
C THR A 169 1.93 -11.52 10.66
N ILE A 170 1.45 -11.19 9.46
CA ILE A 170 0.01 -11.12 9.19
C ILE A 170 -0.62 -12.50 9.25
N LEU A 171 0.00 -13.52 8.64
CA LEU A 171 -0.53 -14.88 8.66
C LEU A 171 -0.62 -15.44 10.09
N ARG A 172 0.40 -15.25 10.92
CA ARG A 172 0.35 -15.66 12.35
C ARG A 172 -0.77 -14.98 13.12
N ARG A 173 -1.13 -13.74 12.77
CA ARG A 173 -2.23 -13.02 13.41
C ARG A 173 -3.60 -13.58 13.04
N ILE A 174 -3.75 -14.14 11.84
CA ILE A 174 -5.05 -14.56 11.30
C ILE A 174 -5.25 -16.07 11.27
N GLN A 175 -4.18 -16.86 11.32
CA GLN A 175 -4.28 -18.33 11.33
C GLN A 175 -4.56 -18.83 12.75
N THR A 176 -5.48 -19.78 12.87
CA THR A 176 -5.68 -20.49 14.11
C THR A 176 -4.40 -21.25 14.49
N PRO A 177 -3.97 -21.23 15.77
CA PRO A 177 -2.85 -22.05 16.21
C PRO A 177 -3.13 -23.51 15.85
N ARG A 178 -2.17 -24.15 15.21
CA ARG A 178 -2.26 -25.62 15.03
C ARG A 178 -2.13 -26.29 16.39
N PRO A 179 -3.00 -27.26 16.70
CA PRO A 179 -2.95 -28.01 17.94
C PRO A 179 -1.60 -28.72 18.13
#